data_6897f68b670bf0d9b86f06716fb8065e
#
_entry.id   6897f68b670bf0d9b86f06716fb8065e
#
_cell.length_a   1.000
_cell.length_b   1.000
_cell.length_c   1.000
_cell.angle_alpha   90.00
_cell.angle_beta   90.00
_cell.angle_gamma   90.00
#
_symmetry.space_group_name_H-M   'P 1'
#
loop_
_entity.id
_entity.type
_entity.pdbx_description
1 polymer ?
#
loop_
_entity_poly.entity_id
_entity_poly.type
_entity_poly.pdbx_seq_one_letter_code
_entity_poly.pdbx_strand_id
1 'polypeptide(L)'
;MTNMLLRAGSALALLFAAPGANAQQAAPAPAAAVETKDADPALWVVKDEDTTIYLFGTIHILRPGLSWFDEAVRKAFDESGELVTEIGVMPDAAAAQPLIMKYGFNPTGPTLTERLPAEKRAAFAKAGADLGLAQAAGDRFDPWLAAVQMSMLSVMRLGYDPKSGVEEAPHTAAKAANKPISGLETMEQQSSSFDSLSEESQLAFLIETVEKLPELVQARLTAAPV
;
A
#
# COMPACT_ATOMS: atom_id res chain seq x y z
N MET A 1 8.20 -43.92 -53.57
CA MET A 1 7.98 -45.37 -53.36
C MET A 1 7.64 -45.51 -51.89
N THR A 2 6.58 -45.91 -51.40
CA THR A 2 5.43 -46.69 -51.71
C THR A 2 4.37 -46.44 -50.71
N ASN A 3 3.15 -46.26 -51.15
CA ASN A 3 1.88 -46.21 -50.44
C ASN A 3 1.62 -47.36 -49.46
N MET A 4 0.73 -47.15 -48.48
CA MET A 4 -0.50 -47.96 -48.29
C MET A 4 -1.25 -47.52 -47.07
N LEU A 5 -2.39 -46.81 -47.20
CA LEU A 5 -3.80 -47.23 -47.18
C LEU A 5 -4.33 -47.80 -45.82
N LEU A 6 -5.16 -46.97 -45.23
CA LEU A 6 -6.58 -47.17 -44.87
C LEU A 6 -6.97 -48.46 -44.12
N ARG A 7 -7.62 -48.28 -42.99
CA ARG A 7 -8.96 -48.88 -42.74
C ARG A 7 -9.73 -48.15 -41.65
N ALA A 8 -10.91 -47.75 -42.03
CA ALA A 8 -11.98 -47.19 -41.16
C ALA A 8 -12.59 -48.29 -40.28
N GLY A 9 -12.92 -47.90 -39.06
CA GLY A 9 -13.75 -48.71 -38.16
C GLY A 9 -14.77 -47.79 -37.49
N SER A 10 -15.99 -47.78 -38.02
CA SER A 10 -17.15 -47.12 -37.45
C SER A 10 -17.58 -47.83 -36.17
N ALA A 11 -17.55 -47.15 -35.03
CA ALA A 11 -18.24 -47.59 -33.83
C ALA A 11 -19.36 -46.59 -33.52
N LEU A 12 -20.56 -47.03 -33.67
CA LEU A 12 -21.82 -46.39 -33.37
C LEU A 12 -21.94 -46.30 -31.85
N ALA A 13 -21.79 -45.11 -31.25
CA ALA A 13 -22.02 -44.87 -29.87
C ALA A 13 -23.38 -44.21 -29.69
N LEU A 14 -24.27 -44.95 -29.06
CA LEU A 14 -25.62 -44.52 -28.64
C LEU A 14 -25.52 -43.32 -27.68
N LEU A 15 -26.13 -42.21 -28.08
CA LEU A 15 -26.33 -41.02 -27.22
C LEU A 15 -27.45 -41.34 -26.20
N PHE A 16 -27.07 -41.56 -24.96
CA PHE A 16 -27.99 -41.38 -23.83
C PHE A 16 -28.00 -39.91 -23.43
N ALA A 17 -29.07 -39.21 -23.81
CA ALA A 17 -29.35 -37.89 -23.30
C ALA A 17 -29.77 -37.99 -21.83
N ALA A 18 -28.91 -37.62 -20.90
CA ALA A 18 -29.29 -37.35 -19.52
C ALA A 18 -29.94 -35.97 -19.46
N PRO A 19 -31.06 -35.79 -18.73
CA PRO A 19 -31.69 -34.49 -18.57
C PRO A 19 -30.71 -33.58 -17.80
N GLY A 20 -30.37 -32.47 -18.42
CA GLY A 20 -29.50 -31.47 -17.83
C GLY A 20 -30.10 -30.91 -16.54
N ALA A 21 -29.48 -31.21 -15.42
CA ALA A 21 -29.70 -30.44 -14.21
C ALA A 21 -29.12 -29.03 -14.46
N ASN A 22 -30.00 -28.07 -14.66
CA ASN A 22 -29.64 -26.65 -14.57
C ASN A 22 -29.12 -26.39 -13.15
N ALA A 23 -27.83 -26.50 -12.96
CA ALA A 23 -27.19 -25.94 -11.78
C ALA A 23 -27.33 -24.40 -11.89
N GLN A 24 -28.38 -23.89 -11.30
CA GLN A 24 -28.58 -22.46 -11.13
C GLN A 24 -27.43 -21.97 -10.27
N GLN A 25 -26.48 -21.31 -10.91
CA GLN A 25 -25.35 -20.69 -10.23
C GLN A 25 -25.95 -19.67 -9.28
N ALA A 26 -25.95 -19.97 -7.98
CA ALA A 26 -26.39 -19.05 -6.96
C ALA A 26 -25.61 -17.74 -7.15
N ALA A 27 -26.32 -16.64 -7.29
CA ALA A 27 -25.70 -15.33 -7.29
C ALA A 27 -24.81 -15.21 -6.06
N PRO A 28 -23.58 -14.66 -6.17
CA PRO A 28 -22.74 -14.45 -5.01
C PRO A 28 -23.55 -13.69 -3.96
N ALA A 29 -23.57 -14.22 -2.74
CA ALA A 29 -24.20 -13.54 -1.62
C ALA A 29 -23.67 -12.10 -1.57
N PRO A 30 -24.53 -11.08 -1.34
CA PRO A 30 -24.06 -9.72 -1.19
C PRO A 30 -22.98 -9.72 -0.09
N ALA A 31 -21.83 -9.15 -0.41
CA ALA A 31 -20.76 -8.96 0.57
C ALA A 31 -21.40 -8.30 1.80
N ALA A 32 -21.20 -8.90 2.98
CA ALA A 32 -21.70 -8.31 4.22
C ALA A 32 -21.25 -6.84 4.23
N ALA A 33 -22.19 -5.92 4.42
CA ALA A 33 -21.88 -4.52 4.55
C ALA A 33 -20.89 -4.40 5.71
N VAL A 34 -19.68 -3.89 5.43
CA VAL A 34 -18.72 -3.57 6.48
C VAL A 34 -19.40 -2.52 7.34
N GLU A 35 -19.62 -2.83 8.61
CA GLU A 35 -20.18 -1.88 9.56
C GLU A 35 -19.22 -0.70 9.63
N THR A 36 -19.66 0.48 9.16
CA THR A 36 -18.85 1.69 9.19
C THR A 36 -18.87 2.24 10.59
N LYS A 37 -17.67 2.45 11.13
CA LYS A 37 -17.49 3.13 12.41
C LYS A 37 -17.13 4.57 12.15
N ASP A 38 -17.87 5.45 12.81
CA ASP A 38 -17.64 6.88 12.78
C ASP A 38 -16.33 7.25 13.49
N ALA A 39 -15.59 8.21 12.94
CA ALA A 39 -14.32 8.69 13.47
C ALA A 39 -14.17 10.19 13.19
N ASP A 40 -14.03 10.96 14.25
CA ASP A 40 -13.85 12.42 14.23
C ASP A 40 -12.36 12.81 14.34
N PRO A 41 -11.62 12.87 13.23
CA PRO A 41 -10.23 13.27 13.28
C PRO A 41 -10.08 14.78 13.55
N ALA A 42 -8.95 15.15 14.16
CA ALA A 42 -8.66 16.53 14.45
C ALA A 42 -8.49 17.35 13.16
N LEU A 43 -9.16 18.50 13.13
CA LEU A 43 -9.10 19.48 12.07
C LEU A 43 -8.76 20.85 12.69
N TRP A 44 -7.74 21.52 12.16
CA TRP A 44 -7.34 22.86 12.61
C TRP A 44 -7.63 23.89 11.54
N VAL A 45 -7.89 25.10 11.97
CA VAL A 45 -8.17 26.24 11.07
C VAL A 45 -7.20 27.36 11.37
N VAL A 46 -6.51 27.84 10.34
CA VAL A 46 -5.73 29.08 10.35
C VAL A 46 -6.48 30.07 9.47
N LYS A 47 -6.79 31.23 10.02
CA LYS A 47 -7.63 32.20 9.31
C LYS A 47 -7.13 33.63 9.56
N ASP A 48 -7.12 34.44 8.51
CA ASP A 48 -6.95 35.88 8.57
C ASP A 48 -8.11 36.61 7.83
N GLU A 49 -7.89 37.83 7.36
CA GLU A 49 -8.95 38.67 6.78
C GLU A 49 -9.46 38.14 5.45
N ASP A 50 -8.60 37.53 4.64
CA ASP A 50 -8.89 37.11 3.25
C ASP A 50 -8.60 35.63 2.98
N THR A 51 -7.96 34.93 3.91
CA THR A 51 -7.52 33.54 3.72
C THR A 51 -8.01 32.62 4.82
N THR A 52 -8.44 31.43 4.46
CA THR A 52 -8.75 30.34 5.41
C THR A 52 -8.03 29.08 4.97
N ILE A 53 -7.22 28.52 5.87
CA ILE A 53 -6.48 27.26 5.66
C ILE A 53 -6.99 26.25 6.68
N TYR A 54 -7.46 25.12 6.18
CA TYR A 54 -7.79 23.95 6.99
C TYR A 54 -6.60 23.00 7.01
N LEU A 55 -6.12 22.66 8.21
CA LEU A 55 -5.02 21.73 8.40
C LEU A 55 -5.56 20.42 8.95
N PHE A 56 -5.26 19.33 8.26
CA PHE A 56 -5.77 18.02 8.57
C PHE A 56 -4.61 17.01 8.60
N GLY A 57 -4.47 16.26 9.71
CA GLY A 57 -3.44 15.23 9.85
C GLY A 57 -3.82 13.96 9.12
N THR A 58 -2.88 13.35 8.40
CA THR A 58 -3.14 12.18 7.58
C THR A 58 -2.47 10.92 8.11
N ILE A 59 -3.08 9.77 7.78
CA ILE A 59 -2.55 8.43 8.01
C ILE A 59 -2.70 7.68 6.70
N HIS A 60 -1.56 7.30 6.09
CA HIS A 60 -1.53 6.69 4.76
C HIS A 60 -2.19 5.32 4.65
N ILE A 61 -2.37 4.62 5.76
CA ILE A 61 -2.91 3.26 5.80
C ILE A 61 -3.88 3.15 6.97
N LEU A 62 -5.16 2.89 6.69
CA LEU A 62 -6.19 2.71 7.70
C LEU A 62 -6.85 1.34 7.58
N ARG A 63 -7.55 0.92 8.64
CA ARG A 63 -8.47 -0.21 8.54
C ARG A 63 -9.67 0.20 7.70
N PRO A 64 -10.16 -0.68 6.81
CA PRO A 64 -11.43 -0.45 6.11
C PRO A 64 -12.58 -0.29 7.10
N GLY A 65 -13.60 0.49 6.72
CA GLY A 65 -14.81 0.65 7.50
C GLY A 65 -14.79 1.83 8.48
N LEU A 66 -13.85 2.77 8.35
CA LEU A 66 -13.93 4.05 9.05
C LEU A 66 -14.64 5.09 8.17
N SER A 67 -15.64 5.80 8.73
CA SER A 67 -16.21 7.02 8.18
C SER A 67 -15.54 8.20 8.88
N TRP A 68 -14.86 9.02 8.12
CA TRP A 68 -14.12 10.19 8.65
C TRP A 68 -14.16 11.36 7.66
N PHE A 69 -14.46 11.12 6.38
CA PHE A 69 -14.57 12.15 5.35
C PHE A 69 -16.01 12.65 5.25
N ASP A 70 -16.55 13.09 6.33
CA ASP A 70 -17.89 13.61 6.51
C ASP A 70 -17.87 14.83 7.41
N GLU A 71 -18.99 15.29 7.90
CA GLU A 71 -19.18 16.38 8.87
C GLU A 71 -18.18 17.56 8.68
N ALA A 72 -17.34 17.81 9.69
CA ALA A 72 -16.42 18.95 9.71
C ALA A 72 -15.34 18.86 8.64
N VAL A 73 -14.79 17.66 8.38
CA VAL A 73 -13.77 17.44 7.36
C VAL A 73 -14.35 17.66 5.96
N ARG A 74 -15.52 17.11 5.71
CA ARG A 74 -16.22 17.28 4.43
C ARG A 74 -16.60 18.74 4.20
N LYS A 75 -17.09 19.41 5.22
CA LYS A 75 -17.42 20.85 5.15
C LYS A 75 -16.18 21.67 4.82
N ALA A 76 -15.07 21.46 5.53
CA ALA A 76 -13.80 22.15 5.26
C ALA A 76 -13.31 21.90 3.82
N PHE A 77 -13.39 20.66 3.35
CA PHE A 77 -13.06 20.31 1.99
C PHE A 77 -13.96 21.05 0.98
N ASP A 78 -15.27 21.09 1.19
CA ASP A 78 -16.21 21.73 0.27
C ASP A 78 -16.01 23.25 0.20
N GLU A 79 -15.69 23.90 1.33
CA GLU A 79 -15.40 25.33 1.43
C GLU A 79 -14.04 25.74 0.85
N SER A 80 -13.08 24.78 0.74
CA SER A 80 -11.74 25.05 0.23
C SER A 80 -11.72 25.18 -1.28
N GLY A 81 -10.93 26.10 -1.83
CA GLY A 81 -10.73 26.27 -3.26
C GLY A 81 -9.75 25.27 -3.88
N GLU A 82 -8.88 24.67 -3.08
CA GLU A 82 -7.80 23.79 -3.51
C GLU A 82 -7.56 22.71 -2.46
N LEU A 83 -7.11 21.54 -2.89
CA LEU A 83 -6.58 20.49 -2.04
C LEU A 83 -5.04 20.48 -2.15
N VAL A 84 -4.36 20.68 -1.03
CA VAL A 84 -2.89 20.58 -0.95
C VAL A 84 -2.55 19.34 -0.13
N THR A 85 -1.73 18.45 -0.70
CA THR A 85 -1.27 17.22 -0.04
C THR A 85 0.25 17.17 0.00
N GLU A 86 0.82 16.24 0.75
CA GLU A 86 2.27 16.05 0.79
C GLU A 86 2.80 15.80 -0.63
N ILE A 87 2.26 14.80 -1.32
CA ILE A 87 2.53 14.57 -2.75
C ILE A 87 1.23 14.81 -3.52
N GLY A 88 1.20 15.85 -4.36
CA GLY A 88 -0.01 16.29 -5.03
C GLY A 88 -0.66 15.22 -5.90
N VAL A 89 0.13 14.51 -6.70
CA VAL A 89 -0.33 13.39 -7.53
C VAL A 89 0.62 12.22 -7.34
N MET A 90 0.14 11.19 -6.70
CA MET A 90 0.90 9.93 -6.61
C MET A 90 1.07 9.33 -8.01
N PRO A 91 2.30 9.06 -8.44
CA PRO A 91 2.53 8.37 -9.70
C PRO A 91 1.96 6.94 -9.63
N ASP A 92 1.52 6.45 -10.77
CA ASP A 92 1.19 5.03 -10.88
C ASP A 92 2.45 4.14 -10.73
N ALA A 93 2.25 2.82 -10.65
CA ALA A 93 3.35 1.89 -10.43
C ALA A 93 4.42 1.95 -11.53
N ALA A 94 4.04 2.24 -12.77
CA ALA A 94 4.98 2.33 -13.89
C ALA A 94 5.84 3.60 -13.81
N ALA A 95 5.25 4.71 -13.41
CA ALA A 95 5.95 5.98 -13.20
C ALA A 95 6.77 6.00 -11.89
N ALA A 96 6.33 5.27 -10.85
CA ALA A 96 7.06 5.16 -9.58
C ALA A 96 8.31 4.26 -9.69
N GLN A 97 8.25 3.19 -10.50
CA GLN A 97 9.32 2.21 -10.61
C GLN A 97 10.70 2.81 -10.92
N PRO A 98 10.86 3.72 -11.89
CA PRO A 98 12.16 4.35 -12.15
C PRO A 98 12.73 5.12 -10.95
N LEU A 99 11.87 5.75 -10.15
CA LEU A 99 12.27 6.48 -8.95
C LEU A 99 12.76 5.53 -7.86
N ILE A 100 12.04 4.43 -7.65
CA ILE A 100 12.44 3.37 -6.72
C ILE A 100 13.79 2.78 -7.13
N MET A 101 13.98 2.51 -8.42
CA MET A 101 15.24 1.98 -8.94
C MET A 101 16.40 2.97 -8.81
N LYS A 102 16.12 4.27 -8.94
CA LYS A 102 17.12 5.33 -8.86
C LYS A 102 17.55 5.62 -7.43
N TYR A 103 16.62 5.68 -6.49
CA TYR A 103 16.84 6.20 -5.14
C TYR A 103 16.77 5.15 -4.03
N GLY A 104 16.27 3.97 -4.30
CA GLY A 104 16.06 2.95 -3.27
C GLY A 104 16.66 1.59 -3.59
N PHE A 105 17.34 1.46 -4.74
CA PHE A 105 17.88 0.17 -5.17
C PHE A 105 19.36 0.25 -5.50
N ASN A 106 20.15 -0.56 -4.83
CA ASN A 106 21.61 -0.68 -5.07
C ASN A 106 21.90 -1.99 -5.82
N PRO A 107 22.03 -1.96 -7.16
CA PRO A 107 22.25 -3.16 -7.97
C PRO A 107 23.67 -3.71 -7.83
N THR A 108 24.61 -2.91 -7.37
CA THR A 108 26.03 -3.24 -7.29
C THR A 108 26.57 -3.02 -5.86
N GLY A 109 27.72 -3.59 -5.56
CA GLY A 109 28.31 -3.47 -4.23
C GLY A 109 27.78 -4.49 -3.21
N PRO A 110 28.06 -4.27 -1.91
CA PRO A 110 27.62 -5.17 -0.85
C PRO A 110 26.10 -5.20 -0.74
N THR A 111 25.58 -6.37 -0.37
CA THR A 111 24.15 -6.53 -0.11
C THR A 111 23.74 -5.80 1.16
N LEU A 112 22.44 -5.54 1.33
CA LEU A 112 21.92 -4.91 2.55
C LEU A 112 22.29 -5.74 3.80
N THR A 113 22.22 -7.08 3.70
CA THR A 113 22.67 -7.97 4.78
C THR A 113 24.15 -7.80 5.11
N GLU A 114 25.02 -7.62 4.11
CA GLU A 114 26.46 -7.40 4.34
C GLU A 114 26.75 -6.03 4.96
N ARG A 115 25.96 -5.01 4.64
CA ARG A 115 26.06 -3.65 5.20
C ARG A 115 25.62 -3.58 6.66
N LEU A 116 24.72 -4.46 7.09
CA LEU A 116 24.26 -4.53 8.48
C LEU A 116 25.36 -5.04 9.42
N PRO A 117 25.44 -4.51 10.67
CA PRO A 117 26.25 -5.09 11.74
C PRO A 117 25.96 -6.59 11.91
N ALA A 118 26.99 -7.40 12.15
CA ALA A 118 26.85 -8.86 12.15
C ALA A 118 25.77 -9.35 13.12
N GLU A 119 25.66 -8.70 14.28
CA GLU A 119 24.70 -9.02 15.34
C GLU A 119 23.23 -8.67 14.97
N LYS A 120 23.01 -7.83 13.94
CA LYS A 120 21.67 -7.41 13.48
C LYS A 120 21.14 -8.25 12.30
N ARG A 121 22.02 -8.98 11.61
CA ARG A 121 21.67 -9.75 10.39
C ARG A 121 20.61 -10.80 10.63
N ALA A 122 20.72 -11.54 11.74
CA ALA A 122 19.75 -12.58 12.06
C ALA A 122 18.35 -12.02 12.35
N ALA A 123 18.25 -10.88 13.05
CA ALA A 123 16.98 -10.20 13.31
C ALA A 123 16.35 -9.67 12.02
N PHE A 124 17.13 -9.06 11.15
CA PHE A 124 16.68 -8.58 9.83
C PHE A 124 16.15 -9.74 8.97
N ALA A 125 16.91 -10.82 8.84
CA ALA A 125 16.50 -11.99 8.06
C ALA A 125 15.20 -12.60 8.60
N LYS A 126 15.08 -12.72 9.93
CA LYS A 126 13.86 -13.22 10.58
C LYS A 126 12.68 -12.31 10.31
N ALA A 127 12.81 -11.01 10.50
CA ALA A 127 11.75 -10.04 10.26
C ALA A 127 11.28 -10.08 8.80
N GLY A 128 12.20 -10.15 7.84
CA GLY A 128 11.88 -10.33 6.43
C GLY A 128 11.08 -11.61 6.16
N ALA A 129 11.53 -12.74 6.69
CA ALA A 129 10.84 -14.02 6.56
C ALA A 129 9.44 -13.99 7.19
N ASP A 130 9.29 -13.41 8.37
CA ASP A 130 8.01 -13.23 9.06
C ASP A 130 7.05 -12.36 8.21
N LEU A 131 7.57 -11.41 7.47
CA LEU A 131 6.79 -10.56 6.54
C LEU A 131 6.60 -11.17 5.15
N GLY A 132 7.15 -12.37 4.88
CA GLY A 132 7.06 -13.04 3.58
C GLY A 132 7.90 -12.38 2.49
N LEU A 133 8.87 -11.56 2.87
CA LEU A 133 9.86 -11.00 1.96
C LEU A 133 10.91 -12.06 1.65
N ALA A 134 11.09 -12.37 0.36
CA ALA A 134 12.23 -13.18 -0.04
C ALA A 134 13.51 -12.37 0.20
N GLN A 135 14.44 -12.91 0.99
CA GLN A 135 15.69 -12.22 1.34
C GLN A 135 16.41 -11.67 0.11
N ALA A 136 16.51 -12.46 -0.95
CA ALA A 136 17.17 -12.05 -2.20
C ALA A 136 16.52 -10.81 -2.86
N ALA A 137 15.22 -10.60 -2.69
CA ALA A 137 14.53 -9.45 -3.27
C ALA A 137 14.79 -8.17 -2.48
N GLY A 138 14.86 -8.26 -1.15
CA GLY A 138 15.11 -7.12 -0.26
C GLY A 138 16.60 -6.76 -0.11
N ASP A 139 17.51 -7.68 -0.46
CA ASP A 139 18.94 -7.54 -0.20
C ASP A 139 19.67 -6.54 -1.14
N ARG A 140 18.92 -6.02 -2.11
CA ARG A 140 19.36 -4.95 -3.03
C ARG A 140 18.70 -3.61 -2.76
N PHE A 141 17.83 -3.52 -1.77
CA PHE A 141 17.27 -2.24 -1.37
C PHE A 141 18.31 -1.42 -0.58
N ASP A 142 18.20 -0.11 -0.70
CA ASP A 142 18.82 0.77 0.27
C ASP A 142 18.11 0.65 1.63
N PRO A 143 18.83 0.88 2.74
CA PRO A 143 18.28 0.60 4.07
C PRO A 143 16.98 1.35 4.36
N TRP A 144 16.85 2.59 3.90
CA TRP A 144 15.64 3.39 4.07
C TRP A 144 14.42 2.74 3.39
N LEU A 145 14.61 2.25 2.15
CA LEU A 145 13.51 1.62 1.42
C LEU A 145 13.10 0.30 2.05
N ALA A 146 14.08 -0.50 2.51
CA ALA A 146 13.79 -1.73 3.24
C ALA A 146 12.99 -1.45 4.52
N ALA A 147 13.34 -0.42 5.29
CA ALA A 147 12.63 0.00 6.50
C ALA A 147 11.17 0.38 6.20
N VAL A 148 10.95 1.21 5.19
CA VAL A 148 9.60 1.64 4.76
C VAL A 148 8.78 0.43 4.31
N GLN A 149 9.34 -0.45 3.48
CA GLN A 149 8.63 -1.64 2.99
C GLN A 149 8.26 -2.61 4.13
N MET A 150 9.17 -2.84 5.07
CA MET A 150 8.90 -3.72 6.22
C MET A 150 7.83 -3.13 7.13
N SER A 151 7.87 -1.82 7.38
CA SER A 151 6.83 -1.11 8.15
C SER A 151 5.47 -1.24 7.48
N MET A 152 5.38 -0.96 6.18
CA MET A 152 4.14 -1.05 5.42
C MET A 152 3.55 -2.46 5.43
N LEU A 153 4.36 -3.47 5.12
CA LEU A 153 3.92 -4.86 5.11
C LEU A 153 3.45 -5.34 6.49
N SER A 154 4.10 -4.88 7.57
CA SER A 154 3.70 -5.24 8.92
C SER A 154 2.29 -4.75 9.25
N VAL A 155 1.98 -3.51 8.86
CA VAL A 155 0.68 -2.88 9.09
C VAL A 155 -0.41 -3.52 8.20
N MET A 156 -0.09 -3.81 6.93
CA MET A 156 -1.02 -4.49 6.02
C MET A 156 -1.40 -5.89 6.52
N ARG A 157 -0.48 -6.64 7.13
CA ARG A 157 -0.78 -7.94 7.75
C ARG A 157 -1.75 -7.86 8.92
N LEU A 158 -1.88 -6.71 9.53
CA LEU A 158 -2.85 -6.44 10.60
C LEU A 158 -4.24 -6.00 10.06
N GLY A 159 -4.46 -6.11 8.76
CA GLY A 159 -5.73 -5.79 8.12
C GLY A 159 -5.90 -4.31 7.78
N TYR A 160 -4.82 -3.54 7.78
CA TYR A 160 -4.82 -2.17 7.27
C TYR A 160 -4.66 -2.20 5.74
N ASP A 161 -5.32 -1.27 5.07
CA ASP A 161 -5.34 -1.18 3.61
C ASP A 161 -4.88 0.23 3.18
N PRO A 162 -3.87 0.36 2.32
CA PRO A 162 -3.47 1.65 1.75
C PRO A 162 -4.61 2.38 1.03
N LYS A 163 -5.55 1.64 0.43
CA LYS A 163 -6.73 2.21 -0.22
C LYS A 163 -7.72 2.87 0.76
N SER A 164 -7.59 2.57 2.04
CA SER A 164 -8.35 3.21 3.12
C SER A 164 -7.59 4.38 3.73
N GLY A 165 -6.41 4.70 3.23
CA GLY A 165 -5.61 5.85 3.66
C GLY A 165 -6.36 7.17 3.48
N VAL A 166 -5.99 8.14 4.30
CA VAL A 166 -6.74 9.41 4.40
C VAL A 166 -6.63 10.26 3.14
N GLU A 167 -5.63 10.05 2.30
CA GLU A 167 -5.44 10.80 1.07
C GLU A 167 -6.44 10.41 -0.04
N GLU A 168 -6.90 9.16 -0.05
CA GLU A 168 -7.68 8.62 -1.17
C GLU A 168 -9.06 9.30 -1.32
N ALA A 169 -9.78 9.50 -0.23
CA ALA A 169 -11.13 10.07 -0.28
C ALA A 169 -11.14 11.55 -0.72
N PRO A 170 -10.29 12.47 -0.16
CA PRO A 170 -10.18 13.83 -0.63
C PRO A 170 -9.70 13.96 -2.07
N HIS A 171 -8.73 13.12 -2.49
CA HIS A 171 -8.27 13.10 -3.88
C HIS A 171 -9.40 12.72 -4.86
N THR A 172 -10.15 11.68 -4.53
CA THR A 172 -11.30 11.25 -5.34
C THR A 172 -12.36 12.34 -5.40
N ALA A 173 -12.69 12.96 -4.27
CA ALA A 173 -13.64 14.05 -4.20
C ALA A 173 -13.17 15.29 -4.97
N ALA A 174 -11.88 15.66 -4.89
CA ALA A 174 -11.31 16.79 -5.60
C ALA A 174 -11.35 16.59 -7.12
N LYS A 175 -11.00 15.39 -7.59
CA LYS A 175 -11.13 15.03 -9.02
C LYS A 175 -12.59 15.12 -9.49
N ALA A 176 -13.53 14.61 -8.72
CA ALA A 176 -14.95 14.65 -9.06
C ALA A 176 -15.50 16.08 -9.10
N ALA A 177 -15.01 16.96 -8.23
CA ALA A 177 -15.40 18.36 -8.16
C ALA A 177 -14.58 19.27 -9.11
N ASN A 178 -13.63 18.74 -9.88
CA ASN A 178 -12.63 19.51 -10.63
C ASN A 178 -11.89 20.54 -9.77
N LYS A 179 -11.68 20.22 -8.48
CA LYS A 179 -10.93 21.06 -7.56
C LYS A 179 -9.43 20.89 -7.84
N PRO A 180 -8.64 21.98 -7.92
CA PRO A 180 -7.20 21.90 -8.04
C PRO A 180 -6.57 21.03 -6.94
N ILE A 181 -5.57 20.24 -7.32
CA ILE A 181 -4.76 19.45 -6.40
C ILE A 181 -3.30 19.82 -6.62
N SER A 182 -2.64 20.26 -5.55
CA SER A 182 -1.20 20.53 -5.56
C SER A 182 -0.49 19.73 -4.46
N GLY A 183 0.83 19.65 -4.54
CA GLY A 183 1.68 18.98 -3.59
C GLY A 183 2.70 19.92 -2.98
N LEU A 184 3.07 19.65 -1.74
CA LEU A 184 4.20 20.33 -1.09
C LEU A 184 5.52 19.83 -1.67
N GLU A 185 5.56 18.56 -2.08
CA GLU A 185 6.71 17.94 -2.73
C GLU A 185 6.28 16.94 -3.81
N THR A 186 7.24 16.44 -4.55
CA THR A 186 7.06 15.34 -5.49
C THR A 186 7.59 14.04 -4.89
N MET A 187 7.15 12.88 -5.41
CA MET A 187 7.70 11.59 -5.02
C MET A 187 9.22 11.49 -5.26
N GLU A 188 9.73 12.16 -6.31
CA GLU A 188 11.16 12.23 -6.56
C GLU A 188 11.90 13.00 -5.46
N GLN A 189 11.39 14.14 -5.05
CA GLN A 189 11.97 14.93 -3.95
C GLN A 189 11.97 14.12 -2.64
N GLN A 190 10.86 13.49 -2.30
CA GLN A 190 10.75 12.66 -1.10
C GLN A 190 11.74 11.49 -1.14
N SER A 191 11.77 10.74 -2.24
CA SER A 191 12.69 9.61 -2.41
C SER A 191 14.15 10.05 -2.33
N SER A 192 14.49 11.17 -2.98
CA SER A 192 15.84 11.77 -2.94
C SER A 192 16.20 12.23 -1.52
N SER A 193 15.26 12.74 -0.74
CA SER A 193 15.49 13.15 0.65
C SER A 193 15.88 11.96 1.52
N PHE A 194 15.20 10.83 1.39
CA PHE A 194 15.57 9.60 2.10
C PHE A 194 16.93 9.05 1.66
N ASP A 195 17.18 9.02 0.35
CA ASP A 195 18.44 8.54 -0.22
C ASP A 195 19.65 9.41 0.18
N SER A 196 19.43 10.71 0.35
CA SER A 196 20.49 11.67 0.77
C SER A 196 20.92 11.51 2.24
N LEU A 197 20.20 10.75 3.05
CA LEU A 197 20.62 10.46 4.41
C LEU A 197 21.94 9.67 4.39
N SER A 198 22.78 9.91 5.41
CA SER A 198 24.01 9.11 5.56
C SER A 198 23.66 7.61 5.68
N GLU A 199 24.55 6.75 5.20
CA GLU A 199 24.38 5.30 5.34
C GLU A 199 24.16 4.89 6.79
N GLU A 200 24.85 5.51 7.73
CA GLU A 200 24.66 5.27 9.16
C GLU A 200 23.23 5.57 9.60
N SER A 201 22.67 6.71 9.16
CA SER A 201 21.29 7.10 9.50
C SER A 201 20.27 6.17 8.88
N GLN A 202 20.47 5.76 7.63
CA GLN A 202 19.59 4.81 6.95
C GLN A 202 19.63 3.42 7.62
N LEU A 203 20.80 2.93 7.99
CA LEU A 203 20.96 1.66 8.72
C LEU A 203 20.36 1.74 10.12
N ALA A 204 20.54 2.85 10.84
CA ALA A 204 19.90 3.06 12.13
C ALA A 204 18.38 3.02 12.03
N PHE A 205 17.81 3.67 11.03
CA PHE A 205 16.38 3.63 10.74
C PHE A 205 15.88 2.20 10.48
N LEU A 206 16.59 1.44 9.65
CA LEU A 206 16.23 0.04 9.38
C LEU A 206 16.32 -0.83 10.65
N ILE A 207 17.40 -0.70 11.41
CA ILE A 207 17.60 -1.49 12.64
C ILE A 207 16.49 -1.19 13.66
N GLU A 208 16.19 0.08 13.89
CA GLU A 208 15.11 0.51 14.78
C GLU A 208 13.75 -0.02 14.31
N THR A 209 13.49 0.03 13.00
CA THR A 209 12.28 -0.53 12.41
C THR A 209 12.16 -2.03 12.71
N VAL A 210 13.20 -2.81 12.43
CA VAL A 210 13.23 -4.26 12.67
C VAL A 210 13.02 -4.59 14.15
N GLU A 211 13.63 -3.84 15.05
CA GLU A 211 13.52 -4.05 16.49
C GLU A 211 12.13 -3.73 17.03
N LYS A 212 11.46 -2.72 16.48
CA LYS A 212 10.12 -2.29 16.90
C LYS A 212 8.97 -3.06 16.24
N LEU A 213 9.21 -3.80 15.15
CA LEU A 213 8.16 -4.57 14.47
C LEU A 213 7.35 -5.48 15.41
N PRO A 214 7.95 -6.26 16.34
CA PRO A 214 7.18 -7.09 17.26
C PRO A 214 6.26 -6.29 18.18
N GLU A 215 6.73 -5.13 18.66
CA GLU A 215 5.96 -4.24 19.55
C GLU A 215 4.80 -3.59 18.78
N LEU A 216 5.05 -3.16 17.56
CA LEU A 216 4.02 -2.59 16.68
C LEU A 216 2.91 -3.59 16.40
N VAL A 217 3.26 -4.84 16.11
CA VAL A 217 2.30 -5.93 15.91
C VAL A 217 1.52 -6.18 17.19
N GLN A 218 2.18 -6.28 18.34
CA GLN A 218 1.52 -6.54 19.62
C GLN A 218 0.61 -5.38 20.04
N ALA A 219 1.07 -4.14 19.96
CA ALA A 219 0.27 -2.97 20.30
C ALA A 219 -1.00 -2.85 19.45
N ARG A 220 -0.92 -3.21 18.18
CA ARG A 220 -2.06 -3.18 17.24
C ARG A 220 -3.03 -4.33 17.45
N LEU A 221 -2.56 -5.49 17.92
CA LEU A 221 -3.42 -6.63 18.27
C LEU A 221 -4.18 -6.36 19.58
N THR A 222 -3.61 -5.58 20.49
CA THR A 222 -4.22 -5.27 21.80
C THR A 222 -5.02 -3.96 21.78
N ALA A 223 -4.80 -3.09 20.80
CA ALA A 223 -5.65 -1.92 20.60
C ALA A 223 -7.07 -2.40 20.27
N ALA A 224 -8.02 -2.07 21.13
CA ALA A 224 -9.43 -2.27 20.83
C ALA A 224 -9.74 -1.67 19.44
N PRO A 225 -10.61 -2.29 18.66
CA PRO A 225 -11.04 -1.68 17.41
C PRO A 225 -11.60 -0.28 17.76
N VAL A 226 -10.93 0.74 17.23
CA VAL A 226 -11.35 2.14 17.35
C VAL A 226 -12.68 2.31 16.67
#